data_640db6b209eabf87d9967c9537e4582f
#
_entry.id   640db6b209eabf87d9967c9537e4582f
#
_cell.length_a   1.000
_cell.length_b   1.000
_cell.length_c   1.000
_cell.angle_alpha   90.00
_cell.angle_beta   90.00
_cell.angle_gamma   90.00
#
_symmetry.space_group_name_H-M   'P 1'
#
loop_
_entity.id
_entity.type
_entity.pdbx_description
1 polymer ?
#
loop_
_entity_poly.entity_id
_entity_poly.type
_entity_poly.pdbx_seq_one_letter_code
_entity_poly.pdbx_strand_id
1 'polypeptide(L)'
;MDKRKKNVSKLLSRFRTCIQAGATLLTNIHLPNFFKGGIYQGNGKAVCVPGLNCYSCPAASGACPIGSFQAVVGSSKFKFSYYVTGFLILLGVLLGRFICGFLCPFGWLQDLLNKIPCKKLSTKKLKPLTYLKYIILLVTVILLPVLVVNDVGMGDPFFCKYICPQGVLEGAIPLSAIDEGIRSALGNKFIQKLIILIVVVVLSVVFYRPFCKWICPLGAFYALMNKVSLLGIKVDKHKCVSCGKCARACKMDVDVVKTPNSTECIRCGKCITACPTDAISFHYGFGMPDKNLCNTVKENNKTDIKTNNNKDITTEE
;
A
#
# COMPACT_ATOMS: atom_id res chain seq x y z
N MET A 1 -7.34 23.49 -15.41
CA MET A 1 -6.74 22.80 -14.22
C MET A 1 -5.57 23.63 -13.74
N ASP A 2 -5.58 24.06 -12.49
CA ASP A 2 -4.69 25.07 -11.89
C ASP A 2 -3.22 24.63 -11.90
N LYS A 3 -2.31 25.49 -12.39
CA LYS A 3 -0.84 25.28 -12.40
C LYS A 3 -0.30 24.98 -10.99
N ARG A 4 -0.89 25.59 -9.95
CA ARG A 4 -0.52 25.39 -8.54
C ARG A 4 -0.74 23.94 -8.09
N LYS A 5 -1.89 23.30 -8.43
CA LYS A 5 -2.19 21.90 -8.09
C LYS A 5 -1.21 20.91 -8.74
N LYS A 6 -0.76 21.20 -9.96
CA LYS A 6 0.23 20.37 -10.66
C LYS A 6 1.60 20.45 -10.01
N ASN A 7 2.04 21.63 -9.65
CA ASN A 7 3.32 21.82 -8.97
C ASN A 7 3.35 21.10 -7.62
N VAL A 8 2.27 21.19 -6.83
CA VAL A 8 2.14 20.47 -5.56
C VAL A 8 2.19 18.95 -5.79
N SER A 9 1.52 18.44 -6.82
CA SER A 9 1.52 17.00 -7.13
C SER A 9 2.91 16.47 -7.51
N LYS A 10 3.70 17.25 -8.27
CA LYS A 10 5.09 16.92 -8.62
C LYS A 10 6.00 17.00 -7.39
N LEU A 11 5.84 18.03 -6.57
CA LEU A 11 6.61 18.24 -5.35
C LEU A 11 6.39 17.07 -4.38
N LEU A 12 5.13 16.71 -4.12
CA LEU A 12 4.76 15.61 -3.25
C LEU A 12 5.40 14.28 -3.71
N SER A 13 5.37 14.00 -5.01
CA SER A 13 6.01 12.81 -5.59
C SER A 13 7.54 12.83 -5.45
N ARG A 14 8.17 13.99 -5.56
CA ARG A 14 9.63 14.16 -5.45
C ARG A 14 10.11 13.94 -4.01
N PHE A 15 9.40 14.51 -3.03
CA PHE A 15 9.72 14.40 -1.61
C PHE A 15 9.13 13.16 -0.93
N ARG A 16 8.57 12.23 -1.69
CA ARG A 16 7.91 11.02 -1.17
C ARG A 16 8.76 10.27 -0.14
N THR A 17 10.05 10.05 -0.40
CA THR A 17 10.93 9.30 0.50
C THR A 17 11.13 10.04 1.83
N CYS A 18 11.25 11.38 1.79
CA CYS A 18 11.36 12.19 3.00
C CYS A 18 10.05 12.16 3.82
N ILE A 19 8.90 12.21 3.15
CA ILE A 19 7.59 12.10 3.81
C ILE A 19 7.45 10.72 4.46
N GLN A 20 7.86 9.64 3.79
CA GLN A 20 7.83 8.29 4.35
C GLN A 20 8.76 8.17 5.57
N ALA A 21 9.97 8.71 5.50
CA ALA A 21 10.91 8.73 6.63
C ALA A 21 10.32 9.51 7.82
N GLY A 22 9.78 10.69 7.59
CA GLY A 22 9.13 11.50 8.62
C GLY A 22 7.91 10.80 9.22
N ALA A 23 7.06 10.18 8.41
CA ALA A 23 5.92 9.40 8.89
C ALA A 23 6.36 8.18 9.74
N THR A 24 7.44 7.50 9.34
CA THR A 24 8.01 6.37 10.10
C THR A 24 8.56 6.83 11.45
N LEU A 25 9.25 7.98 11.49
CA LEU A 25 9.75 8.55 12.74
C LEU A 25 8.61 8.99 13.67
N LEU A 26 7.56 9.63 13.13
CA LEU A 26 6.40 10.06 13.91
C LEU A 26 5.60 8.88 14.48
N THR A 27 5.48 7.78 13.74
CA THR A 27 4.79 6.57 14.21
C THR A 27 5.63 5.75 15.20
N ASN A 28 6.95 5.98 15.25
CA ASN A 28 7.91 5.29 16.11
C ASN A 28 8.75 6.30 16.92
N ILE A 29 8.11 7.25 17.57
CA ILE A 29 8.80 8.35 18.27
C ILE A 29 9.58 7.89 19.51
N HIS A 30 9.19 6.74 20.10
CA HIS A 30 9.82 6.20 21.30
C HIS A 30 11.07 5.33 21.01
N LEU A 31 11.91 5.77 20.06
CA LEU A 31 13.16 5.08 19.70
C LEU A 31 14.07 4.68 20.88
N PRO A 32 14.22 5.50 21.97
CA PRO A 32 15.02 5.09 23.10
C PRO A 32 14.58 3.79 23.77
N ASN A 33 13.32 3.38 23.61
CA ASN A 33 12.84 2.12 24.17
C ASN A 33 13.45 0.86 23.51
N PHE A 34 14.01 1.00 22.32
CA PHE A 34 14.81 -0.08 21.72
C PHE A 34 16.02 -0.45 22.58
N PHE A 35 16.61 0.52 23.26
CA PHE A 35 17.76 0.28 24.14
C PHE A 35 17.37 -0.13 25.56
N LYS A 36 16.13 0.21 25.99
CA LYS A 36 15.60 -0.11 27.30
C LYS A 36 14.93 -1.49 27.39
N GLY A 37 14.68 -2.15 26.23
CA GLY A 37 13.97 -3.43 26.17
C GLY A 37 12.50 -3.38 26.54
N GLY A 38 11.92 -2.19 26.73
CA GLY A 38 10.53 -2.00 27.17
C GLY A 38 9.60 -1.58 26.03
N ILE A 39 8.37 -2.14 26.01
CA ILE A 39 7.33 -1.71 25.08
C ILE A 39 6.63 -0.48 25.67
N TYR A 40 6.51 0.59 24.87
CA TYR A 40 5.73 1.76 25.26
C TYR A 40 4.26 1.38 25.48
N GLN A 41 3.70 1.72 26.65
CA GLN A 41 2.32 1.39 27.06
C GLN A 41 1.46 2.63 27.36
N GLY A 42 1.87 3.81 26.90
CA GLY A 42 1.11 5.04 27.13
C GLY A 42 -0.17 5.14 26.31
N ASN A 43 -0.98 6.17 26.59
CA ASN A 43 -2.29 6.42 25.98
C ASN A 43 -2.27 6.48 24.43
N GLY A 44 -1.10 6.76 23.81
CA GLY A 44 -0.95 6.72 22.36
C GLY A 44 -1.27 5.37 21.73
N LYS A 45 -1.07 4.25 22.46
CA LYS A 45 -1.43 2.89 21.98
C LYS A 45 -2.93 2.66 21.80
N ALA A 46 -3.78 3.50 22.39
CA ALA A 46 -5.23 3.45 22.15
C ALA A 46 -5.61 4.00 20.76
N VAL A 47 -4.72 4.77 20.12
CA VAL A 47 -4.97 5.36 18.80
C VAL A 47 -4.30 4.50 17.71
N CYS A 48 -5.05 4.22 16.63
CA CYS A 48 -4.50 3.51 15.48
C CYS A 48 -3.63 4.43 14.60
N VAL A 49 -2.49 3.92 14.14
CA VAL A 49 -1.69 4.58 13.10
C VAL A 49 -2.21 4.23 11.71
N PRO A 50 -2.02 5.07 10.68
CA PRO A 50 -2.59 4.81 9.35
C PRO A 50 -1.91 3.65 8.60
N GLY A 51 -0.63 3.38 8.89
CA GLY A 51 0.19 2.37 8.21
C GLY A 51 0.33 1.06 9.00
N LEU A 52 1.02 0.10 8.40
CA LEU A 52 1.40 -1.13 9.07
C LEU A 52 2.58 -0.85 10.01
N ASN A 53 2.33 -0.88 11.31
CA ASN A 53 3.31 -0.70 12.38
C ASN A 53 2.99 -1.67 13.52
N CYS A 54 3.97 -2.37 14.07
CA CYS A 54 3.67 -3.42 15.04
C CYS A 54 3.31 -2.85 16.41
N TYR A 55 2.24 -3.35 17.04
CA TYR A 55 1.87 -2.98 18.41
C TYR A 55 2.98 -3.34 19.43
N SER A 56 3.67 -4.47 19.21
CA SER A 56 4.77 -4.93 20.08
C SER A 56 6.11 -4.25 19.77
N CYS A 57 6.16 -3.27 18.86
CA CYS A 57 7.36 -2.47 18.63
C CYS A 57 7.64 -1.59 19.86
N PRO A 58 8.88 -1.62 20.42
CA PRO A 58 9.27 -0.75 21.53
C PRO A 58 9.06 0.74 21.26
N ALA A 59 9.34 1.17 20.03
CA ALA A 59 9.26 2.56 19.62
C ALA A 59 7.86 3.01 19.18
N ALA A 60 6.93 2.09 18.90
CA ALA A 60 5.64 2.43 18.33
C ALA A 60 4.78 3.29 19.27
N SER A 61 4.35 4.45 18.77
CA SER A 61 3.49 5.40 19.48
C SER A 61 2.01 5.01 19.43
N GLY A 62 1.57 4.21 18.45
CA GLY A 62 0.18 3.82 18.26
C GLY A 62 -0.01 2.36 17.87
N ALA A 63 -1.27 1.93 17.79
CA ALA A 63 -1.64 0.56 17.49
C ALA A 63 -1.68 0.28 15.98
N CYS A 64 -1.33 -0.95 15.60
CA CYS A 64 -1.50 -1.43 14.23
C CYS A 64 -2.99 -1.56 13.88
N PRO A 65 -3.48 -0.94 12.80
CA PRO A 65 -4.91 -0.98 12.48
C PRO A 65 -5.42 -2.39 12.13
N ILE A 66 -4.59 -3.24 11.53
CA ILE A 66 -4.97 -4.63 11.25
C ILE A 66 -4.95 -5.49 12.51
N GLY A 67 -3.98 -5.28 13.41
CA GLY A 67 -3.96 -5.97 14.71
C GLY A 67 -5.17 -5.62 15.55
N SER A 68 -5.47 -4.33 15.65
CA SER A 68 -6.66 -3.83 16.36
C SER A 68 -7.96 -4.32 15.72
N PHE A 69 -8.03 -4.38 14.39
CA PHE A 69 -9.21 -4.88 13.68
C PHE A 69 -9.44 -6.38 13.93
N GLN A 70 -8.38 -7.20 13.95
CA GLN A 70 -8.49 -8.61 14.32
C GLN A 70 -8.98 -8.80 15.77
N ALA A 71 -8.47 -7.98 16.71
CA ALA A 71 -8.91 -8.02 18.09
C ALA A 71 -10.40 -7.65 18.22
N VAL A 72 -10.87 -6.64 17.48
CA VAL A 72 -12.29 -6.23 17.45
C VAL A 72 -13.16 -7.34 16.85
N VAL A 73 -12.75 -7.94 15.74
CA VAL A 73 -13.48 -9.03 15.09
C VAL A 73 -13.52 -10.27 15.98
N GLY A 74 -12.39 -10.62 16.62
CA GLY A 74 -12.30 -11.76 17.55
C GLY A 74 -13.08 -11.57 18.84
N SER A 75 -13.31 -10.32 19.27
CA SER A 75 -14.12 -9.99 20.45
C SER A 75 -15.59 -9.66 20.13
N SER A 76 -16.03 -9.85 18.91
CA SER A 76 -17.38 -9.45 18.44
C SER A 76 -18.52 -10.09 19.22
N LYS A 77 -18.30 -11.26 19.85
CA LYS A 77 -19.29 -11.91 20.75
C LYS A 77 -19.54 -11.13 22.04
N PHE A 78 -18.57 -10.33 22.50
CA PHE A 78 -18.67 -9.57 23.74
C PHE A 78 -19.06 -8.11 23.46
N LYS A 79 -18.23 -7.38 22.71
CA LYS A 79 -18.47 -5.98 22.37
C LYS A 79 -17.73 -5.60 21.11
N PHE A 80 -18.43 -5.15 20.08
CA PHE A 80 -17.82 -4.68 18.84
C PHE A 80 -17.39 -3.21 18.98
N SER A 81 -16.09 -2.94 18.81
CA SER A 81 -15.55 -1.58 18.83
C SER A 81 -15.64 -0.91 17.46
N TYR A 82 -16.60 -0.04 17.27
CA TYR A 82 -16.81 0.70 16.03
C TYR A 82 -15.67 1.69 15.70
N TYR A 83 -14.89 2.11 16.70
CA TYR A 83 -13.80 3.07 16.52
C TYR A 83 -12.76 2.59 15.49
N VAL A 84 -12.26 1.37 15.63
CA VAL A 84 -11.21 0.83 14.73
C VAL A 84 -11.72 0.68 13.31
N THR A 85 -12.93 0.15 13.17
CA THR A 85 -13.58 -0.04 11.88
C THR A 85 -13.87 1.30 11.20
N GLY A 86 -14.44 2.25 11.96
CA GLY A 86 -14.72 3.60 11.49
C GLY A 86 -13.45 4.35 11.09
N PHE A 87 -12.37 4.23 11.85
CA PHE A 87 -11.07 4.83 11.55
C PHE A 87 -10.51 4.28 10.22
N LEU A 88 -10.53 2.95 10.03
CA LEU A 88 -10.07 2.32 8.78
C LEU A 88 -10.89 2.76 7.57
N ILE A 89 -12.22 2.80 7.70
CA ILE A 89 -13.12 3.23 6.63
C ILE A 89 -12.90 4.71 6.33
N LEU A 90 -12.82 5.57 7.35
CA LEU A 90 -12.59 7.00 7.19
C LEU A 90 -11.29 7.26 6.41
N LEU A 91 -10.18 6.69 6.86
CA LEU A 91 -8.89 6.82 6.17
C LEU A 91 -8.92 6.22 4.76
N GLY A 92 -9.60 5.10 4.58
CA GLY A 92 -9.78 4.46 3.29
C GLY A 92 -10.54 5.34 2.30
N VAL A 93 -11.64 5.99 2.74
CA VAL A 93 -12.43 6.91 1.93
C VAL A 93 -11.68 8.21 1.65
N LEU A 94 -11.00 8.78 2.63
CA LEU A 94 -10.25 10.03 2.44
C LEU A 94 -9.04 9.85 1.51
N LEU A 95 -8.21 8.84 1.78
CA LEU A 95 -6.86 8.71 1.19
C LEU A 95 -6.67 7.44 0.36
N GLY A 96 -7.45 6.38 0.58
CA GLY A 96 -7.28 5.09 -0.07
C GLY A 96 -5.86 4.53 0.10
N ARG A 97 -5.28 3.96 -0.95
CA ARG A 97 -3.90 3.40 -0.93
C ARG A 97 -2.78 4.46 -0.92
N PHE A 98 -3.07 5.74 -0.88
CA PHE A 98 -2.07 6.79 -0.66
C PHE A 98 -1.31 6.55 0.65
N ILE A 99 -2.00 6.07 1.69
CA ILE A 99 -1.42 5.68 2.97
C ILE A 99 -0.27 4.67 2.76
N CYS A 100 -0.50 3.63 1.94
CA CYS A 100 0.54 2.65 1.61
C CYS A 100 1.72 3.28 0.86
N GLY A 101 1.46 4.34 0.09
CA GLY A 101 2.46 5.05 -0.69
C GLY A 101 3.35 5.99 0.10
N PHE A 102 2.81 6.65 1.13
CA PHE A 102 3.46 7.78 1.81
C PHE A 102 3.60 7.62 3.32
N LEU A 103 2.70 6.89 4.00
CA LEU A 103 2.63 6.87 5.46
C LEU A 103 3.02 5.52 6.09
N CYS A 104 3.16 4.46 5.29
CA CYS A 104 3.40 3.11 5.81
C CYS A 104 4.90 2.84 6.02
N PRO A 105 5.38 2.58 7.27
CA PRO A 105 6.78 2.27 7.57
C PRO A 105 7.28 1.03 6.82
N PHE A 106 6.52 -0.06 6.82
CA PHE A 106 6.90 -1.28 6.12
C PHE A 106 6.94 -1.10 4.59
N GLY A 107 6.10 -0.21 4.04
CA GLY A 107 6.17 0.18 2.65
C GLY A 107 7.44 0.96 2.31
N TRP A 108 7.93 1.78 3.23
CA TRP A 108 9.19 2.50 3.10
C TRP A 108 10.39 1.56 3.13
N LEU A 109 10.42 0.59 4.05
CA LEU A 109 11.45 -0.44 4.12
C LEU A 109 11.58 -1.20 2.78
N GLN A 110 10.45 -1.66 2.20
CA GLN A 110 10.46 -2.34 0.90
C GLN A 110 10.96 -1.42 -0.23
N ASP A 111 10.66 -0.11 -0.18
CA ASP A 111 11.19 0.85 -1.15
C ASP A 111 12.70 1.03 -1.02
N LEU A 112 13.24 1.00 0.21
CA LEU A 112 14.68 1.03 0.49
C LEU A 112 15.39 -0.22 -0.04
N LEU A 113 14.89 -1.40 0.29
CA LEU A 113 15.42 -2.68 -0.19
C LEU A 113 15.41 -2.76 -1.73
N ASN A 114 14.37 -2.22 -2.36
CA ASN A 114 14.30 -2.17 -3.82
C ASN A 114 15.28 -1.18 -4.46
N LYS A 115 15.99 -0.33 -3.71
CA LYS A 115 17.07 0.53 -4.25
C LYS A 115 18.38 -0.23 -4.45
N ILE A 116 18.58 -1.37 -3.80
CA ILE A 116 19.78 -2.20 -3.94
C ILE A 116 19.96 -2.55 -5.44
N PRO A 117 21.14 -2.31 -6.03
CA PRO A 117 21.38 -2.57 -7.45
C PRO A 117 21.39 -4.07 -7.75
N CYS A 118 20.31 -4.58 -8.30
CA CYS A 118 20.18 -5.95 -8.78
C CYS A 118 19.19 -5.99 -9.94
N LYS A 119 19.13 -7.12 -10.67
CA LYS A 119 18.19 -7.33 -11.76
C LYS A 119 16.74 -7.27 -11.23
N LYS A 120 15.98 -6.24 -11.64
CA LYS A 120 14.59 -6.07 -11.25
C LYS A 120 13.66 -6.82 -12.18
N LEU A 121 12.77 -7.62 -11.61
CA LEU A 121 11.79 -8.38 -12.37
C LEU A 121 10.42 -7.68 -12.36
N SER A 122 9.72 -7.73 -13.49
CA SER A 122 8.36 -7.21 -13.60
C SER A 122 7.35 -8.23 -13.06
N THR A 123 6.38 -7.74 -12.30
CA THR A 123 5.30 -8.57 -11.74
C THR A 123 4.08 -8.70 -12.65
N LYS A 124 4.17 -8.25 -13.92
CA LYS A 124 3.04 -8.27 -14.87
C LYS A 124 2.45 -9.66 -15.09
N LYS A 125 3.31 -10.70 -15.15
CA LYS A 125 2.88 -12.10 -15.29
C LYS A 125 2.24 -12.66 -14.00
N LEU A 126 2.56 -12.08 -12.83
CA LEU A 126 2.08 -12.51 -11.51
C LEU A 126 0.83 -11.75 -11.04
N LYS A 127 0.07 -11.14 -11.96
CA LYS A 127 -1.18 -10.45 -11.63
C LYS A 127 -2.20 -11.29 -10.84
N PRO A 128 -2.44 -12.57 -11.16
CA PRO A 128 -3.39 -13.37 -10.36
C PRO A 128 -2.98 -13.49 -8.88
N LEU A 129 -1.69 -13.43 -8.55
CA LEU A 129 -1.21 -13.48 -7.17
C LEU A 129 -1.67 -12.26 -6.34
N THR A 130 -2.09 -11.16 -6.97
CA THR A 130 -2.64 -9.99 -6.25
C THR A 130 -3.97 -10.28 -5.57
N TYR A 131 -4.69 -11.33 -5.96
CA TYR A 131 -5.91 -11.76 -5.27
C TYR A 131 -5.63 -12.42 -3.92
N LEU A 132 -4.43 -12.99 -3.71
CA LEU A 132 -4.04 -13.66 -2.48
C LEU A 132 -4.22 -12.76 -1.24
N LYS A 133 -3.89 -11.46 -1.33
CA LYS A 133 -4.09 -10.52 -0.21
C LYS A 133 -5.55 -10.38 0.23
N TYR A 134 -6.52 -10.52 -0.70
CA TYR A 134 -7.95 -10.46 -0.38
C TYR A 134 -8.41 -11.75 0.30
N ILE A 135 -7.87 -12.90 -0.14
CA ILE A 135 -8.09 -14.20 0.52
C ILE A 135 -7.53 -14.16 1.94
N ILE A 136 -6.29 -13.65 2.11
CA ILE A 136 -5.68 -13.48 3.43
C ILE A 136 -6.53 -12.54 4.31
N LEU A 137 -6.99 -11.40 3.79
CA LEU A 137 -7.86 -10.49 4.52
C LEU A 137 -9.15 -11.21 4.98
N LEU A 138 -9.83 -11.90 4.08
CA LEU A 138 -11.09 -12.59 4.41
C LEU A 138 -10.88 -13.73 5.39
N VAL A 139 -9.92 -14.62 5.13
CA VAL A 139 -9.73 -15.84 5.92
C VAL A 139 -9.04 -15.52 7.25
N THR A 140 -7.86 -14.87 7.24
CA THR A 140 -7.03 -14.75 8.46
C THR A 140 -7.35 -13.56 9.33
N VAL A 141 -7.99 -12.52 8.79
CA VAL A 141 -8.32 -11.30 9.54
C VAL A 141 -9.79 -11.27 9.98
N ILE A 142 -10.69 -11.88 9.20
CA ILE A 142 -12.13 -11.86 9.49
C ILE A 142 -12.59 -13.25 9.95
N LEU A 143 -12.47 -14.30 9.11
CA LEU A 143 -13.13 -15.57 9.33
C LEU A 143 -12.52 -16.34 10.51
N LEU A 144 -11.20 -16.54 10.52
CA LEU A 144 -10.54 -17.33 11.57
C LEU A 144 -10.65 -16.71 12.97
N PRO A 145 -10.49 -15.38 13.19
CA PRO A 145 -10.71 -14.80 14.51
C PRO A 145 -12.14 -14.92 15.03
N VAL A 146 -13.14 -15.06 14.15
CA VAL A 146 -14.55 -15.28 14.56
C VAL A 146 -14.80 -16.73 14.91
N LEU A 147 -14.24 -17.68 14.13
CA LEU A 147 -14.51 -19.11 14.24
C LEU A 147 -13.67 -19.77 15.32
N VAL A 148 -12.39 -19.40 15.45
CA VAL A 148 -11.45 -20.03 16.38
C VAL A 148 -11.24 -19.09 17.56
N VAL A 149 -11.92 -19.40 18.65
CA VAL A 149 -11.83 -18.66 19.91
C VAL A 149 -11.03 -19.44 20.95
N ASN A 150 -10.32 -18.73 21.81
CA ASN A 150 -9.57 -19.29 22.93
C ASN A 150 -10.52 -19.69 24.06
N ASP A 151 -9.99 -20.38 25.09
CA ASP A 151 -10.74 -20.80 26.29
C ASP A 151 -11.47 -19.66 26.99
N VAL A 152 -10.98 -18.42 26.83
CA VAL A 152 -11.59 -17.18 27.35
C VAL A 152 -12.68 -16.63 26.40
N GLY A 153 -12.93 -17.26 25.26
CA GLY A 153 -13.91 -16.82 24.26
C GLY A 153 -13.46 -15.71 23.34
N MET A 154 -12.17 -15.34 23.35
CA MET A 154 -11.60 -14.33 22.46
C MET A 154 -10.92 -14.98 21.24
N GLY A 155 -11.15 -14.42 20.06
CA GLY A 155 -10.53 -14.91 18.82
C GLY A 155 -9.05 -14.61 18.71
N ASP A 156 -8.29 -15.58 18.24
CA ASP A 156 -6.84 -15.42 17.99
C ASP A 156 -6.57 -14.51 16.78
N PRO A 157 -5.59 -13.59 16.86
CA PRO A 157 -5.20 -12.73 15.73
C PRO A 157 -4.31 -13.50 14.75
N PHE A 158 -4.89 -14.37 13.94
CA PHE A 158 -4.18 -15.32 13.07
C PHE A 158 -3.15 -14.68 12.14
N PHE A 159 -3.49 -13.58 11.47
CA PHE A 159 -2.54 -12.90 10.59
C PHE A 159 -1.30 -12.42 11.37
N CYS A 160 -1.49 -11.75 12.51
CA CYS A 160 -0.39 -11.25 13.35
C CYS A 160 0.42 -12.38 13.96
N LYS A 161 -0.24 -13.48 14.36
CA LYS A 161 0.37 -14.62 15.05
C LYS A 161 1.22 -15.49 14.13
N TYR A 162 0.80 -15.66 12.85
CA TYR A 162 1.40 -16.66 11.94
C TYR A 162 2.04 -16.09 10.67
N ILE A 163 1.59 -14.95 10.16
CA ILE A 163 1.97 -14.47 8.82
C ILE A 163 2.75 -13.15 8.87
N CYS A 164 2.40 -12.23 9.79
CA CYS A 164 2.92 -10.86 9.77
C CYS A 164 4.43 -10.79 10.04
N PRO A 165 5.27 -10.38 9.07
CA PRO A 165 6.71 -10.23 9.25
C PRO A 165 7.08 -9.00 10.09
N GLN A 166 6.21 -7.97 10.14
CA GLN A 166 6.45 -6.74 10.87
C GLN A 166 6.63 -6.98 12.38
N GLY A 167 5.87 -7.93 12.94
CA GLY A 167 5.97 -8.28 14.36
C GLY A 167 7.34 -8.89 14.73
N VAL A 168 7.98 -9.59 13.80
CA VAL A 168 9.34 -10.09 14.01
C VAL A 168 10.35 -8.97 13.85
N LEU A 169 10.23 -8.18 12.79
CA LEU A 169 11.17 -7.12 12.46
C LEU A 169 11.24 -6.03 13.55
N GLU A 170 10.08 -5.52 13.97
CA GLU A 170 10.01 -4.37 14.90
C GLU A 170 9.84 -4.76 16.37
N GLY A 171 9.36 -5.99 16.63
CA GLY A 171 9.10 -6.46 17.99
C GLY A 171 10.06 -7.56 18.41
N ALA A 172 9.95 -8.75 17.85
CA ALA A 172 10.65 -9.93 18.37
C ALA A 172 12.17 -9.80 18.27
N ILE A 173 12.72 -9.35 17.15
CA ILE A 173 14.18 -9.20 16.97
C ILE A 173 14.77 -8.17 17.97
N PRO A 174 14.27 -6.93 18.07
CA PRO A 174 14.82 -5.95 19.00
C PRO A 174 14.69 -6.37 20.47
N LEU A 175 13.53 -6.91 20.86
CA LEU A 175 13.29 -7.31 22.23
C LEU A 175 14.14 -8.51 22.65
N SER A 176 14.26 -9.53 21.79
CA SER A 176 15.08 -10.71 22.09
C SER A 176 16.58 -10.43 22.08
N ALA A 177 17.02 -9.33 21.45
CA ALA A 177 18.42 -8.91 21.49
C ALA A 177 18.81 -8.37 22.86
N ILE A 178 17.86 -7.83 23.62
CA ILE A 178 18.11 -7.16 24.90
C ILE A 178 17.69 -8.04 26.08
N ASP A 179 16.57 -8.74 25.99
CA ASP A 179 15.96 -9.51 27.06
C ASP A 179 16.17 -11.02 26.84
N GLU A 180 16.93 -11.67 27.74
CA GLU A 180 17.19 -13.10 27.69
C GLU A 180 15.95 -13.95 27.99
N GLY A 181 15.04 -13.47 28.83
CA GLY A 181 13.77 -14.13 29.10
C GLY A 181 12.90 -14.23 27.84
N ILE A 182 12.83 -13.15 27.05
CA ILE A 182 12.13 -13.14 25.77
C ILE A 182 12.84 -14.07 24.77
N ARG A 183 14.17 -14.06 24.74
CA ARG A 183 14.96 -14.92 23.85
C ARG A 183 14.72 -16.40 24.12
N SER A 184 14.70 -16.82 25.37
CA SER A 184 14.45 -18.21 25.78
C SER A 184 13.00 -18.66 25.49
N ALA A 185 12.05 -17.73 25.48
CA ALA A 185 10.65 -18.00 25.16
C ALA A 185 10.33 -18.07 23.65
N LEU A 186 11.31 -17.80 22.78
CA LEU A 186 11.12 -17.88 21.32
C LEU A 186 10.94 -19.34 20.88
N GLY A 187 9.75 -19.69 20.43
CA GLY A 187 9.40 -21.02 19.94
C GLY A 187 9.31 -21.12 18.41
N ASN A 188 8.79 -22.24 17.93
CA ASN A 188 8.66 -22.55 16.49
C ASN A 188 7.91 -21.48 15.69
N LYS A 189 6.96 -20.74 16.30
CA LYS A 189 6.21 -19.65 15.65
C LYS A 189 7.12 -18.47 15.28
N PHE A 190 8.16 -18.21 16.08
CA PHE A 190 9.16 -17.19 15.75
C PHE A 190 9.95 -17.60 14.50
N ILE A 191 10.43 -18.85 14.46
CA ILE A 191 11.18 -19.38 13.31
C ILE A 191 10.37 -19.29 12.03
N GLN A 192 9.10 -19.72 12.07
CA GLN A 192 8.19 -19.63 10.93
C GLN A 192 8.08 -18.18 10.40
N LYS A 193 7.84 -17.21 11.29
CA LYS A 193 7.71 -15.80 10.89
C LYS A 193 9.04 -15.18 10.46
N LEU A 194 10.15 -15.64 11.01
CA LEU A 194 11.49 -15.22 10.59
C LEU A 194 11.78 -15.67 9.15
N ILE A 195 11.41 -16.89 8.80
CA ILE A 195 11.50 -17.39 7.42
C ILE A 195 10.66 -16.52 6.48
N ILE A 196 9.42 -16.20 6.86
CA ILE A 196 8.55 -15.31 6.07
C ILE A 196 9.20 -13.93 5.91
N LEU A 197 9.79 -13.37 6.98
CA LEU A 197 10.49 -12.08 6.91
C LEU A 197 11.67 -12.15 5.93
N ILE A 198 12.51 -13.17 6.01
CA ILE A 198 13.66 -13.35 5.11
C ILE A 198 13.17 -13.45 3.66
N VAL A 199 12.16 -14.26 3.38
CA VAL A 199 11.58 -14.40 2.04
C VAL A 199 11.05 -13.04 1.53
N VAL A 200 10.33 -12.29 2.36
CA VAL A 200 9.81 -10.96 1.99
C VAL A 200 10.95 -9.98 1.73
N VAL A 201 12.03 -10.00 2.51
CA VAL A 201 13.20 -9.14 2.32
C VAL A 201 13.88 -9.46 0.98
N VAL A 202 14.18 -10.73 0.71
CA VAL A 202 14.79 -11.18 -0.55
C VAL A 202 13.91 -10.81 -1.75
N LEU A 203 12.62 -11.10 -1.67
CA LEU A 203 11.67 -10.72 -2.73
C LEU A 203 11.58 -9.21 -2.92
N SER A 204 11.74 -8.40 -1.86
CA SER A 204 11.70 -6.92 -1.94
C SER A 204 12.91 -6.33 -2.64
N VAL A 205 14.04 -7.04 -2.63
CA VAL A 205 15.21 -6.66 -3.42
C VAL A 205 14.96 -6.84 -4.92
N VAL A 206 14.30 -7.93 -5.32
CA VAL A 206 14.03 -8.28 -6.73
C VAL A 206 12.76 -7.64 -7.27
N PHE A 207 11.67 -7.72 -6.52
CA PHE A 207 10.35 -7.20 -6.90
C PHE A 207 10.01 -5.92 -6.15
N TYR A 208 9.25 -5.03 -6.80
CA TYR A 208 8.79 -3.82 -6.16
C TYR A 208 7.58 -4.11 -5.25
N ARG A 209 7.77 -3.96 -3.93
CA ARG A 209 6.73 -4.11 -2.88
C ARG A 209 5.95 -5.43 -2.94
N PRO A 210 6.60 -6.60 -2.92
CA PRO A 210 5.92 -7.89 -3.04
C PRO A 210 4.94 -8.15 -1.91
N PHE A 211 5.28 -7.83 -0.66
CA PHE A 211 4.38 -7.98 0.48
C PHE A 211 3.11 -7.14 0.31
N CYS A 212 3.24 -5.86 -0.07
CA CYS A 212 2.10 -4.97 -0.27
C CYS A 212 1.23 -5.37 -1.47
N LYS A 213 1.81 -6.05 -2.48
CA LYS A 213 1.08 -6.54 -3.66
C LYS A 213 0.29 -7.81 -3.36
N TRP A 214 0.87 -8.76 -2.60
CA TRP A 214 0.39 -10.14 -2.54
C TRP A 214 -0.12 -10.59 -1.18
N ILE A 215 0.44 -10.09 -0.08
CA ILE A 215 0.22 -10.64 1.27
C ILE A 215 -0.53 -9.67 2.19
N CYS A 216 -0.27 -8.36 2.09
CA CYS A 216 -0.71 -7.38 3.08
C CYS A 216 -2.24 -7.20 3.13
N PRO A 217 -2.93 -7.58 4.23
CA PRO A 217 -4.38 -7.41 4.36
C PRO A 217 -4.80 -5.93 4.49
N LEU A 218 -3.98 -5.09 5.12
CA LEU A 218 -4.22 -3.64 5.16
C LEU A 218 -4.17 -3.04 3.75
N GLY A 219 -3.22 -3.52 2.93
CA GLY A 219 -3.14 -3.16 1.51
C GLY A 219 -4.35 -3.64 0.70
N ALA A 220 -4.95 -4.78 1.05
CA ALA A 220 -6.20 -5.27 0.46
C ALA A 220 -7.38 -4.38 0.85
N PHE A 221 -7.52 -4.04 2.13
CA PHE A 221 -8.59 -3.18 2.64
C PHE A 221 -8.58 -1.81 1.95
N TYR A 222 -7.44 -1.11 1.95
CA TYR A 222 -7.32 0.18 1.26
C TYR A 222 -7.44 0.06 -0.26
N ALA A 223 -7.15 -1.10 -0.85
CA ALA A 223 -7.36 -1.33 -2.28
C ALA A 223 -8.85 -1.34 -2.65
N LEU A 224 -9.70 -1.93 -1.81
CA LEU A 224 -11.16 -1.89 -2.00
C LEU A 224 -11.67 -0.45 -1.95
N MET A 225 -11.19 0.34 -0.98
CA MET A 225 -11.57 1.75 -0.83
C MET A 225 -11.00 2.65 -1.93
N ASN A 226 -9.99 2.21 -2.67
CA ASN A 226 -9.33 3.03 -3.69
C ASN A 226 -10.26 3.51 -4.82
N LYS A 227 -11.35 2.78 -5.07
CA LYS A 227 -12.37 3.12 -6.08
C LYS A 227 -13.29 4.25 -5.61
N VAL A 228 -13.58 4.32 -4.31
CA VAL A 228 -14.52 5.28 -3.71
C VAL A 228 -13.80 6.43 -2.99
N SER A 229 -12.48 6.41 -2.92
CA SER A 229 -11.72 7.39 -2.16
C SER A 229 -11.69 8.77 -2.84
N LEU A 230 -11.77 9.81 -2.00
CA LEU A 230 -11.75 11.22 -2.41
C LEU A 230 -10.44 11.62 -3.11
N LEU A 231 -9.29 11.16 -2.57
CA LEU A 231 -8.00 11.40 -3.22
C LEU A 231 -7.86 10.44 -4.40
N GLY A 232 -7.72 10.94 -5.60
CA GLY A 232 -7.58 10.16 -6.82
C GLY A 232 -6.47 10.67 -7.75
N ILE A 233 -6.23 9.95 -8.84
CA ILE A 233 -5.42 10.42 -9.96
C ILE A 233 -6.36 10.76 -11.11
N LYS A 234 -6.19 11.96 -11.67
CA LYS A 234 -6.91 12.43 -12.85
C LYS A 234 -5.94 12.56 -14.03
N VAL A 235 -6.36 12.09 -15.19
CA VAL A 235 -5.65 12.24 -16.46
C VAL A 235 -6.42 13.22 -17.33
N ASP A 236 -5.74 14.28 -17.77
CA ASP A 236 -6.28 15.30 -18.68
C ASP A 236 -6.11 14.80 -20.13
N LYS A 237 -7.22 14.59 -20.83
CA LYS A 237 -7.25 14.05 -22.19
C LYS A 237 -6.60 14.96 -23.22
N HIS A 238 -6.90 16.25 -23.12
CA HIS A 238 -6.43 17.23 -24.10
C HIS A 238 -4.90 17.42 -24.08
N LYS A 239 -4.25 17.01 -22.97
CA LYS A 239 -2.78 17.08 -22.78
C LYS A 239 -2.10 15.73 -22.94
N CYS A 240 -2.88 14.62 -22.95
CA CYS A 240 -2.32 13.28 -23.02
C CYS A 240 -2.03 12.89 -24.48
N VAL A 241 -0.75 12.77 -24.81
CA VAL A 241 -0.28 12.34 -26.13
C VAL A 241 -0.10 10.82 -26.24
N SER A 242 -0.68 10.04 -25.34
CA SER A 242 -0.68 8.56 -25.33
C SER A 242 0.71 7.88 -25.48
N CYS A 243 1.81 8.55 -25.09
CA CYS A 243 3.19 8.09 -25.25
C CYS A 243 3.59 6.88 -24.38
N GLY A 244 2.74 6.46 -23.44
CA GLY A 244 2.95 5.30 -22.58
C GLY A 244 4.07 5.42 -21.52
N LYS A 245 4.75 6.58 -21.39
CA LYS A 245 5.82 6.79 -20.38
C LYS A 245 5.34 6.59 -18.94
N CYS A 246 4.12 7.00 -18.62
CA CYS A 246 3.52 6.83 -17.29
C CYS A 246 3.29 5.36 -16.93
N ALA A 247 2.86 4.52 -17.87
CA ALA A 247 2.69 3.08 -17.66
C ALA A 247 4.04 2.36 -17.49
N ARG A 248 5.08 2.76 -18.25
CA ARG A 248 6.45 2.23 -18.09
C ARG A 248 7.10 2.65 -16.78
N ALA A 249 6.84 3.85 -16.29
CA ALA A 249 7.35 4.35 -15.02
C ALA A 249 6.64 3.75 -13.79
N CYS A 250 5.49 3.08 -13.99
CA CYS A 250 4.70 2.51 -12.91
C CYS A 250 5.30 1.20 -12.40
N LYS A 251 5.95 1.24 -11.22
CA LYS A 251 6.48 0.03 -10.56
C LYS A 251 5.39 -0.90 -9.99
N MET A 252 4.14 -0.44 -9.91
CA MET A 252 2.99 -1.26 -9.50
C MET A 252 2.29 -1.95 -10.69
N ASP A 253 2.85 -1.84 -11.90
CA ASP A 253 2.33 -2.43 -13.15
C ASP A 253 0.90 -1.99 -13.49
N VAL A 254 0.53 -0.75 -13.11
CA VAL A 254 -0.77 -0.15 -13.41
C VAL A 254 -0.66 0.76 -14.64
N ASP A 255 -1.55 0.57 -15.61
CA ASP A 255 -1.73 1.53 -16.70
C ASP A 255 -2.65 2.66 -16.23
N VAL A 256 -2.05 3.79 -15.87
CA VAL A 256 -2.74 4.93 -15.26
C VAL A 256 -3.69 5.61 -16.27
N VAL A 257 -3.42 5.50 -17.56
CA VAL A 257 -4.27 6.10 -18.60
C VAL A 257 -5.56 5.29 -18.75
N LYS A 258 -5.46 3.95 -18.74
CA LYS A 258 -6.63 3.06 -18.84
C LYS A 258 -7.39 2.94 -17.53
N THR A 259 -6.68 2.85 -16.39
CA THR A 259 -7.29 2.62 -15.07
C THR A 259 -6.65 3.53 -14.02
N PRO A 260 -6.98 4.84 -13.98
CA PRO A 260 -6.30 5.82 -13.13
C PRO A 260 -6.45 5.53 -11.62
N ASN A 261 -7.60 5.00 -11.19
CA ASN A 261 -7.88 4.66 -9.80
C ASN A 261 -7.96 3.14 -9.57
N SER A 262 -7.06 2.39 -10.22
CA SER A 262 -6.92 0.94 -10.02
C SER A 262 -6.75 0.60 -8.55
N THR A 263 -7.31 -0.54 -8.13
CA THR A 263 -7.10 -1.11 -6.78
C THR A 263 -5.63 -1.33 -6.44
N GLU A 264 -4.77 -1.52 -7.43
CA GLU A 264 -3.33 -1.70 -7.23
C GLU A 264 -2.52 -0.39 -7.20
N CYS A 265 -3.13 0.75 -7.52
CA CYS A 265 -2.45 2.04 -7.51
C CYS A 265 -2.22 2.55 -6.08
N ILE A 266 -0.96 2.67 -5.66
CA ILE A 266 -0.57 3.24 -4.34
C ILE A 266 -0.43 4.77 -4.37
N ARG A 267 -0.84 5.42 -5.44
CA ARG A 267 -0.81 6.88 -5.62
C ARG A 267 0.56 7.52 -5.34
N CYS A 268 1.64 6.82 -5.69
CA CYS A 268 3.01 7.27 -5.42
C CYS A 268 3.48 8.47 -6.25
N GLY A 269 2.72 8.88 -7.26
CA GLY A 269 3.01 10.04 -8.11
C GLY A 269 4.10 9.86 -9.18
N LYS A 270 4.73 8.68 -9.32
CA LYS A 270 5.77 8.45 -10.34
C LYS A 270 5.29 8.68 -11.78
N CYS A 271 4.04 8.36 -12.06
CA CYS A 271 3.42 8.64 -13.36
C CYS A 271 3.27 10.15 -13.62
N ILE A 272 3.08 10.96 -12.56
CA ILE A 272 2.97 12.41 -12.65
C ILE A 272 4.31 13.03 -13.06
N THR A 273 5.40 12.59 -12.39
CA THR A 273 6.75 13.09 -12.71
C THR A 273 7.28 12.60 -14.04
N ALA A 274 6.82 11.44 -14.53
CA ALA A 274 7.22 10.86 -15.80
C ALA A 274 6.44 11.43 -17.00
N CYS A 275 5.36 12.17 -16.77
CA CYS A 275 4.53 12.73 -17.84
C CYS A 275 5.16 13.97 -18.46
N PRO A 276 5.53 13.98 -19.76
CA PRO A 276 6.17 15.13 -20.40
C PRO A 276 5.20 16.29 -20.62
N THR A 277 3.91 15.98 -20.81
CA THR A 277 2.86 16.99 -21.09
C THR A 277 2.08 17.43 -19.87
N ASP A 278 2.48 17.01 -18.67
CA ASP A 278 1.80 17.32 -17.42
C ASP A 278 0.29 16.99 -17.40
N ALA A 279 -0.07 15.92 -18.13
CA ALA A 279 -1.47 15.48 -18.25
C ALA A 279 -1.99 14.78 -16.99
N ILE A 280 -1.13 14.39 -16.04
CA ILE A 280 -1.51 13.60 -14.86
C ILE A 280 -1.33 14.44 -13.59
N SER A 281 -2.33 14.39 -12.70
CA SER A 281 -2.27 15.08 -11.39
C SER A 281 -3.08 14.36 -10.33
N PHE A 282 -2.82 14.66 -9.06
CA PHE A 282 -3.73 14.30 -7.97
C PHE A 282 -5.00 15.14 -8.05
N HIS A 283 -6.12 14.51 -7.76
CA HIS A 283 -7.43 15.11 -7.64
C HIS A 283 -8.03 14.76 -6.27
N TYR A 284 -8.66 15.72 -5.63
CA TYR A 284 -9.40 15.52 -4.40
C TYR A 284 -10.86 15.93 -4.62
N GLY A 285 -11.80 15.04 -4.34
CA GLY A 285 -13.22 15.26 -4.50
C GLY A 285 -13.97 14.04 -5.03
N PHE A 286 -15.31 14.03 -4.84
CA PHE A 286 -16.20 13.04 -5.45
C PHE A 286 -16.31 13.32 -6.95
N GLY A 287 -16.04 12.34 -7.75
CA GLY A 287 -16.12 12.40 -9.21
C GLY A 287 -15.09 11.47 -9.82
N MET A 288 -15.50 10.24 -10.16
CA MET A 288 -14.64 9.35 -10.92
C MET A 288 -14.43 9.94 -12.31
N PRO A 289 -13.19 10.08 -12.79
CA PRO A 289 -12.96 10.38 -14.20
C PRO A 289 -13.50 9.21 -15.03
N ASP A 290 -14.28 9.51 -16.07
CA ASP A 290 -14.95 8.57 -16.96
C ASP A 290 -14.03 7.44 -17.43
N LYS A 291 -14.53 6.20 -17.30
CA LYS A 291 -13.84 4.97 -17.73
C LYS A 291 -13.66 4.86 -19.25
N ASN A 292 -14.45 5.56 -20.06
CA ASN A 292 -14.62 5.32 -21.50
C ASN A 292 -13.70 6.17 -22.40
N LEU A 293 -12.64 6.72 -21.88
CA LEU A 293 -11.97 7.85 -22.48
C LEU A 293 -10.80 7.52 -23.42
N CYS A 294 -10.29 6.31 -23.38
CA CYS A 294 -9.12 5.93 -24.20
C CYS A 294 -9.49 5.31 -25.54
N ASN A 295 -10.76 4.94 -25.73
CA ASN A 295 -11.21 4.29 -26.98
C ASN A 295 -11.44 5.31 -28.10
N THR A 296 -11.94 6.50 -27.80
CA THR A 296 -12.21 7.56 -28.81
C THR A 296 -10.95 8.12 -29.48
N VAL A 297 -9.80 8.16 -28.78
CA VAL A 297 -8.54 8.66 -29.39
C VAL A 297 -7.93 7.64 -30.36
N LYS A 298 -8.19 6.34 -30.17
CA LYS A 298 -7.73 5.30 -31.12
C LYS A 298 -8.55 5.26 -32.39
N GLU A 299 -9.83 5.63 -32.31
CA GLU A 299 -10.71 5.70 -33.48
C GLU A 299 -10.39 6.93 -34.33
N ASN A 300 -10.17 8.09 -33.72
CA ASN A 300 -9.82 9.31 -34.45
C ASN A 300 -8.46 9.22 -35.15
N ASN A 301 -7.42 8.61 -34.51
CA ASN A 301 -6.13 8.39 -35.16
C ASN A 301 -6.17 7.33 -36.30
N LYS A 302 -7.14 6.41 -36.27
CA LYS A 302 -7.32 5.45 -37.38
C LYS A 302 -8.06 6.09 -38.56
N THR A 303 -8.93 7.06 -38.33
CA THR A 303 -9.61 7.84 -39.37
C THR A 303 -8.65 8.82 -40.05
N ASP A 304 -7.79 9.49 -39.29
CA ASP A 304 -6.82 10.45 -39.85
C ASP A 304 -5.73 9.76 -40.70
N ILE A 305 -5.32 8.53 -40.35
CA ILE A 305 -4.36 7.74 -41.15
C ILE A 305 -5.01 7.21 -42.44
N LYS A 306 -6.32 6.90 -42.41
CA LYS A 306 -7.03 6.44 -43.63
C LYS A 306 -7.35 7.58 -44.57
N THR A 307 -7.57 8.81 -44.10
CA THR A 307 -7.82 9.99 -44.95
C THR A 307 -6.54 10.53 -45.60
N ASN A 308 -5.37 10.40 -44.97
CA ASN A 308 -4.11 10.79 -45.59
C ASN A 308 -3.64 9.79 -46.65
N ASN A 309 -3.87 8.48 -46.48
CA ASN A 309 -3.50 7.49 -47.51
C ASN A 309 -4.41 7.51 -48.77
N ASN A 310 -5.57 8.15 -48.71
CA ASN A 310 -6.46 8.31 -49.87
C ASN A 310 -6.22 9.61 -50.65
N LYS A 311 -5.39 10.54 -50.14
CA LYS A 311 -5.06 11.78 -50.87
C LYS A 311 -3.82 11.64 -51.78
N ASP A 312 -2.99 10.63 -51.55
CA ASP A 312 -1.78 10.40 -52.35
C ASP A 312 -1.98 9.47 -53.59
N ILE A 313 -3.24 9.05 -53.86
CA ILE A 313 -3.55 8.14 -54.97
C ILE A 313 -4.28 8.85 -56.14
N THR A 314 -4.57 10.16 -56.02
CA THR A 314 -5.37 10.87 -57.09
C THR A 314 -4.61 12.03 -57.75
N THR A 315 -3.29 11.93 -57.90
CA THR A 315 -2.53 12.89 -58.70
C THR A 315 -1.49 12.17 -59.57
N GLU A 316 -1.93 11.26 -60.43
CA GLU A 316 -1.21 10.81 -61.63
C GLU A 316 -2.28 10.28 -62.59
N GLU A 317 -2.89 11.21 -63.39
CA GLU A 317 -3.38 11.00 -64.77
C GLU A 317 -3.35 12.35 -65.48
#